data_5a62929f16003637fcf18f9d5b1e0ac2
#
_entry.id   5a62929f16003637fcf18f9d5b1e0ac2
#
_cell.length_a   1.000
_cell.length_b   1.000
_cell.length_c   1.000
_cell.angle_alpha   90.00
_cell.angle_beta   90.00
_cell.angle_gamma   90.00
#
_symmetry.space_group_name_H-M   'P 1'
#
loop_
_entity.id
_entity.type
_entity.pdbx_description
1 polymer ?
#
loop_
_entity_poly.entity_id
_entity_poly.type
_entity_poly.pdbx_seq_one_letter_code
_entity_poly.pdbx_strand_id
1 'polypeptide(L)'
;MKHLALRRAAALGLFAVWYMLTPPFAPGDPPGPLRLDAPLSQWNQMDSSDTASGCDEQRDNMVRMYRSGDMTSVAIQFKLWLYHHAVCVSAADPRLKRMDKHNAAPSK
;
A
#
# COMPACT_ATOMS: atom_id res chain seq x y z
N MET A 1 -21.27 31.61 2.37
CA MET A 1 -21.59 30.42 1.95
C MET A 1 -21.02 29.97 0.70
N LYS A 2 -20.73 30.80 -0.24
CA LYS A 2 -20.06 30.32 -1.36
C LYS A 2 -18.72 29.75 -1.02
N HIS A 3 -18.13 30.18 0.04
CA HIS A 3 -16.88 29.55 0.39
C HIS A 3 -17.10 28.14 0.89
N LEU A 4 -18.33 27.77 1.19
CA LEU A 4 -18.59 26.40 1.52
C LEU A 4 -18.32 25.47 0.38
N ALA A 5 -18.70 25.87 -0.81
CA ALA A 5 -18.43 25.04 -1.95
C ALA A 5 -16.95 24.90 -2.18
N LEU A 6 -16.24 25.98 -1.97
CA LEU A 6 -14.80 25.91 -2.11
C LEU A 6 -14.20 24.99 -1.08
N ARG A 7 -14.72 25.05 0.11
CA ARG A 7 -14.23 24.17 1.12
C ARG A 7 -14.46 22.74 0.79
N ARG A 8 -15.58 22.45 0.18
CA ARG A 8 -15.83 21.10 -0.17
C ARG A 8 -14.88 20.59 -1.20
N ALA A 9 -14.56 21.42 -2.17
CA ALA A 9 -13.57 21.01 -3.15
C ALA A 9 -12.24 20.77 -2.49
N ALA A 10 -11.88 21.66 -1.59
CA ALA A 10 -10.63 21.50 -0.88
C ALA A 10 -10.68 20.28 0.01
N ALA A 11 -11.83 20.03 0.61
CA ALA A 11 -11.97 18.90 1.48
C ALA A 11 -11.79 17.60 0.72
N LEU A 12 -12.26 17.55 -0.51
CA LEU A 12 -12.04 16.36 -1.31
C LEU A 12 -10.56 16.10 -1.50
N GLY A 13 -9.82 17.16 -1.77
CA GLY A 13 -8.39 17.01 -1.88
C GLY A 13 -7.76 16.61 -0.58
N LEU A 14 -8.27 17.15 0.52
CA LEU A 14 -7.75 16.81 1.82
C LEU A 14 -8.05 15.38 2.18
N PHE A 15 -9.15 14.86 1.68
CA PHE A 15 -9.53 13.50 2.01
C PHE A 15 -8.87 12.47 1.10
N ALA A 16 -8.04 12.92 0.20
CA ALA A 16 -7.26 11.97 -0.57
C ALA A 16 -6.41 11.18 0.41
N VAL A 17 -6.44 9.88 0.25
CA VAL A 17 -5.69 8.99 1.11
C VAL A 17 -4.75 8.19 0.22
N TRP A 18 -3.55 7.98 0.71
CA TRP A 18 -2.54 7.20 0.00
C TRP A 18 -2.25 5.97 0.81
N TYR A 19 -2.31 4.83 0.16
CA TYR A 19 -2.04 3.56 0.80
C TYR A 19 -0.65 3.08 0.46
N MET A 20 0.03 2.56 1.48
CA MET A 20 1.28 1.84 1.25
C MET A 20 0.94 0.37 1.13
N LEU A 21 1.18 -0.20 -0.03
CA LEU A 21 0.82 -1.57 -0.32
C LEU A 21 2.07 -2.41 -0.50
N THR A 22 2.03 -3.61 0.05
CA THR A 22 3.10 -4.57 -0.15
C THR A 22 2.56 -5.78 -0.90
N PRO A 23 3.41 -6.45 -1.69
CA PRO A 23 2.94 -7.58 -2.49
C PRO A 23 2.46 -8.73 -1.62
N PRO A 24 1.46 -9.47 -2.12
CA PRO A 24 0.99 -10.65 -1.38
C PRO A 24 1.91 -11.84 -1.59
N PHE A 25 1.79 -12.80 -0.70
CA PHE A 25 2.46 -14.08 -0.87
C PHE A 25 1.67 -14.96 -1.81
N ALA A 26 2.36 -15.81 -2.53
CA ALA A 26 1.70 -16.89 -3.21
C ALA A 26 1.05 -17.78 -2.16
N PRO A 27 -0.13 -18.36 -2.46
CA PRO A 27 -0.82 -19.17 -1.46
C PRO A 27 -0.02 -20.41 -1.10
N GLY A 28 -0.29 -20.92 0.09
CA GLY A 28 0.38 -22.13 0.55
C GLY A 28 0.70 -22.07 2.03
N ASP A 29 1.13 -23.19 2.55
CA ASP A 29 1.50 -23.30 3.95
C ASP A 29 2.74 -24.19 4.03
N PRO A 30 3.94 -23.62 4.15
CA PRO A 30 4.17 -22.17 4.33
C PRO A 30 3.87 -21.38 3.07
N PRO A 31 3.68 -20.08 3.21
CA PRO A 31 3.39 -19.26 2.03
C PRO A 31 4.54 -19.32 1.03
N GLY A 32 4.19 -19.21 -0.25
CA GLY A 32 5.18 -19.16 -1.29
C GLY A 32 5.83 -17.79 -1.40
N PRO A 33 6.52 -17.53 -2.51
CA PRO A 33 7.21 -16.27 -2.70
C PRO A 33 6.22 -15.12 -2.85
N LEU A 34 6.74 -13.89 -2.74
CA LEU A 34 5.92 -12.71 -2.98
C LEU A 34 5.53 -12.66 -4.45
N ARG A 35 4.31 -12.24 -4.67
CA ARG A 35 3.78 -12.13 -6.02
C ARG A 35 3.78 -10.69 -6.47
N LEU A 36 4.87 -10.27 -7.09
CA LEU A 36 5.00 -8.90 -7.58
C LEU A 36 4.08 -8.65 -8.76
N ASP A 37 3.63 -9.71 -9.42
CA ASP A 37 2.75 -9.59 -10.56
C ASP A 37 1.27 -9.59 -10.18
N ALA A 38 0.97 -9.70 -8.91
CA ALA A 38 -0.43 -9.70 -8.48
C ALA A 38 -1.03 -8.31 -8.70
N PRO A 39 -2.33 -8.25 -9.01
CA PRO A 39 -3.00 -6.96 -9.14
C PRO A 39 -2.95 -6.19 -7.82
N LEU A 40 -2.89 -4.88 -7.91
CA LEU A 40 -2.73 -4.04 -6.72
C LEU A 40 -3.81 -4.26 -5.68
N SER A 41 -5.00 -4.61 -6.10
CA SER A 41 -6.08 -4.82 -5.14
C SER A 41 -5.87 -6.04 -4.27
N GLN A 42 -4.95 -6.91 -4.66
CA GLN A 42 -4.60 -8.07 -3.84
C GLN A 42 -3.41 -7.81 -2.94
N TRP A 43 -2.77 -6.65 -3.10
CA TRP A 43 -1.65 -6.31 -2.25
C TRP A 43 -2.14 -5.94 -0.86
N ASN A 44 -1.28 -6.11 0.11
CA ASN A 44 -1.62 -5.86 1.51
C ASN A 44 -1.44 -4.39 1.83
N GLN A 45 -2.47 -3.80 2.45
CA GLN A 45 -2.37 -2.42 2.89
C GLN A 45 -1.67 -2.39 4.22
N MET A 46 -0.51 -1.76 4.25
CA MET A 46 0.30 -1.70 5.45
C MET A 46 0.09 -0.42 6.22
N ASP A 47 -0.22 0.67 5.53
CA ASP A 47 -0.35 1.97 6.17
C ASP A 47 -1.09 2.90 5.25
N SER A 48 -1.48 4.05 5.76
CA SER A 48 -2.12 5.08 4.96
C SER A 48 -1.57 6.43 5.37
N SER A 49 -1.71 7.39 4.46
CA SER A 49 -1.17 8.71 4.65
C SER A 49 -2.05 9.71 3.92
N ASP A 50 -2.00 10.95 4.36
CA ASP A 50 -2.79 12.00 3.73
C ASP A 50 -2.22 12.48 2.42
N THR A 51 -0.94 12.23 2.16
CA THR A 51 -0.27 12.70 0.96
C THR A 51 0.60 11.62 0.38
N ALA A 52 0.88 11.75 -0.91
CA ALA A 52 1.79 10.83 -1.57
C ALA A 52 3.18 10.91 -0.95
N SER A 53 3.65 12.12 -0.70
CA SER A 53 4.99 12.26 -0.13
C SER A 53 5.05 11.68 1.28
N GLY A 54 3.96 11.82 2.05
CA GLY A 54 3.92 11.21 3.36
C GLY A 54 4.01 9.69 3.29
N CYS A 55 3.34 9.11 2.32
CA CYS A 55 3.42 7.67 2.13
C CYS A 55 4.84 7.24 1.74
N ASP A 56 5.44 7.97 0.80
CA ASP A 56 6.82 7.67 0.40
C ASP A 56 7.77 7.79 1.58
N GLU A 57 7.57 8.80 2.41
CA GLU A 57 8.41 9.01 3.56
C GLU A 57 8.28 7.86 4.56
N GLN A 58 7.07 7.40 4.78
CA GLN A 58 6.84 6.25 5.64
C GLN A 58 7.56 5.02 5.11
N ARG A 59 7.45 4.79 3.81
CA ARG A 59 8.12 3.65 3.21
C ARG A 59 9.63 3.75 3.38
N ASP A 60 10.18 4.93 3.11
CA ASP A 60 11.62 5.12 3.24
C ASP A 60 12.06 4.94 4.69
N ASN A 61 11.24 5.36 5.64
CA ASN A 61 11.56 5.17 7.04
C ASN A 61 11.60 3.70 7.41
N MET A 62 10.66 2.91 6.87
CA MET A 62 10.66 1.48 7.14
C MET A 62 11.90 0.83 6.57
N VAL A 63 12.27 1.22 5.35
CA VAL A 63 13.47 0.67 4.73
C VAL A 63 14.70 1.00 5.58
N ARG A 64 14.81 2.25 6.02
CA ARG A 64 15.95 2.64 6.86
C ARG A 64 15.97 1.88 8.17
N MET A 65 14.81 1.73 8.78
CA MET A 65 14.73 1.05 10.06
C MET A 65 15.21 -0.40 9.94
N TYR A 66 14.72 -1.10 8.93
CA TYR A 66 15.11 -2.50 8.79
C TYR A 66 16.55 -2.63 8.33
N ARG A 67 17.02 -1.66 7.51
CA ARG A 67 18.42 -1.71 7.06
C ARG A 67 19.38 -1.54 8.22
N SER A 68 18.99 -0.78 9.24
CA SER A 68 19.86 -0.59 10.39
C SER A 68 19.72 -1.73 11.40
N GLY A 69 18.88 -2.72 11.13
CA GLY A 69 18.73 -3.84 12.03
C GLY A 69 19.76 -4.92 11.80
N ASP A 70 19.50 -6.06 12.40
CA ASP A 70 20.42 -7.20 12.31
C ASP A 70 20.26 -7.86 10.95
N MET A 71 21.18 -7.57 10.05
CA MET A 71 21.09 -8.09 8.69
C MET A 71 21.45 -9.57 8.57
N THR A 72 21.83 -10.20 9.68
CA THR A 72 21.97 -11.65 9.66
C THR A 72 20.64 -12.34 9.91
N SER A 73 19.63 -11.59 10.33
CA SER A 73 18.31 -12.13 10.56
C SER A 73 17.55 -12.28 9.24
N VAL A 74 17.07 -13.47 8.97
CA VAL A 74 16.29 -13.71 7.75
C VAL A 74 15.00 -12.88 7.79
N ALA A 75 14.41 -12.76 8.98
CA ALA A 75 13.18 -11.98 9.12
C ALA A 75 13.41 -10.50 8.77
N ILE A 76 14.53 -9.95 9.21
CA ILE A 76 14.86 -8.55 8.92
C ILE A 76 15.12 -8.38 7.43
N GLN A 77 15.89 -9.29 6.83
CA GLN A 77 16.15 -9.24 5.40
C GLN A 77 14.86 -9.31 4.60
N PHE A 78 13.94 -10.16 5.01
CA PHE A 78 12.67 -10.29 4.34
C PHE A 78 11.86 -9.00 4.44
N LYS A 79 11.81 -8.40 5.63
CA LYS A 79 11.08 -7.15 5.79
C LYS A 79 11.68 -6.04 4.96
N LEU A 80 12.98 -5.95 4.93
CA LEU A 80 13.65 -4.96 4.11
C LEU A 80 13.27 -5.13 2.65
N TRP A 81 13.31 -6.36 2.17
CA TRP A 81 12.95 -6.64 0.79
C TRP A 81 11.50 -6.29 0.52
N LEU A 82 10.62 -6.63 1.45
CA LEU A 82 9.19 -6.37 1.31
C LEU A 82 8.92 -4.88 1.14
N TYR A 83 9.52 -4.06 2.00
CA TYR A 83 9.28 -2.62 1.94
C TYR A 83 9.97 -1.96 0.77
N HIS A 84 11.04 -2.56 0.26
CA HIS A 84 11.63 -2.07 -0.98
C HIS A 84 10.65 -2.21 -2.14
N HIS A 85 9.77 -3.19 -2.09
CA HIS A 85 8.80 -3.39 -3.15
C HIS A 85 7.46 -2.74 -2.85
N ALA A 86 7.34 -2.06 -1.73
CA ALA A 86 6.10 -1.38 -1.39
C ALA A 86 5.84 -0.23 -2.36
N VAL A 87 4.58 -0.02 -2.66
CA VAL A 87 4.18 1.09 -3.53
C VAL A 87 3.18 1.95 -2.80
N CYS A 88 3.16 3.23 -3.16
CA CYS A 88 2.20 4.18 -2.62
C CYS A 88 1.21 4.52 -3.71
N VAL A 89 -0.07 4.24 -3.46
CA VAL A 89 -1.11 4.51 -4.44
C VAL A 89 -2.24 5.27 -3.79
N SER A 90 -2.91 6.09 -4.58
CA SER A 90 -4.08 6.81 -4.11
C SER A 90 -5.22 5.83 -3.86
N ALA A 91 -5.96 6.06 -2.80
CA ALA A 91 -7.14 5.26 -2.53
C ALA A 91 -8.16 5.33 -3.66
N ALA A 92 -8.07 6.37 -4.48
CA ALA A 92 -8.96 6.51 -5.63
C ALA A 92 -8.42 5.85 -6.90
N ASP A 93 -7.29 5.16 -6.79
CA ASP A 93 -6.70 4.51 -7.95
C ASP A 93 -7.68 3.49 -8.52
N PRO A 94 -8.01 3.61 -9.82
CA PRO A 94 -9.00 2.69 -10.40
C PRO A 94 -8.59 1.23 -10.33
N ARG A 95 -7.31 0.95 -10.25
CA ARG A 95 -6.87 -0.45 -10.15
C ARG A 95 -7.36 -1.10 -8.86
N LEU A 96 -7.49 -0.33 -7.81
CA LEU A 96 -8.02 -0.86 -6.56
C LEU A 96 -9.51 -1.14 -6.66
N LYS A 97 -10.25 -0.22 -7.26
CA LYS A 97 -11.68 -0.40 -7.40
C LYS A 97 -12.04 -1.53 -8.32
N ARG A 98 -11.32 -1.66 -9.41
CA ARG A 98 -11.58 -2.73 -10.34
C ARG A 98 -11.42 -4.08 -9.67
N MET A 99 -10.47 -4.16 -8.76
CA MET A 99 -10.24 -5.40 -8.07
C MET A 99 -11.31 -5.71 -7.04
N ASP A 100 -11.86 -4.68 -6.44
CA ASP A 100 -12.97 -4.89 -5.54
C ASP A 100 -14.11 -5.55 -6.27
N LYS A 101 -14.42 -5.07 -7.45
CA LYS A 101 -15.47 -5.67 -8.24
C LYS A 101 -15.12 -7.08 -8.63
N HIS A 102 -13.90 -7.30 -9.01
CA HIS A 102 -13.46 -8.62 -9.40
C HIS A 102 -13.54 -9.57 -8.23
N ASN A 103 -13.14 -9.12 -7.07
CA ASN A 103 -13.18 -9.96 -5.89
C ASN A 103 -14.62 -10.26 -5.46
N ALA A 104 -15.51 -9.35 -5.68
CA ALA A 104 -16.89 -9.57 -5.32
C ALA A 104 -17.54 -10.60 -6.24
N ALA A 105 -17.21 -10.58 -7.50
CA ALA A 105 -17.85 -11.46 -8.46
C ALA A 105 -17.64 -12.92 -8.16
N PRO A 106 -16.43 -13.38 -7.91
CA PRO A 106 -16.24 -14.81 -7.71
C PRO A 106 -16.66 -15.28 -6.33
N SER A 107 -17.09 -14.41 -5.51
CA SER A 107 -17.45 -14.85 -4.19
C SER A 107 -18.73 -15.65 -4.17
N LYS A 108 -19.39 -15.75 -5.29
CA LYS A 108 -20.59 -16.53 -5.33
C LYS A 108 -20.42 -17.90 -5.64
#